data_223b31cf13851c29c361e1562af90d2c
#
_entry.id   223b31cf13851c29c361e1562af90d2c
#
_cell.length_a   1.000
_cell.length_b   1.000
_cell.length_c   1.000
_cell.angle_alpha   90.00
_cell.angle_beta   90.00
_cell.angle_gamma   90.00
#
_symmetry.space_group_name_H-M   'P 1'
#
loop_
_entity.id
_entity.type
_entity.pdbx_description
1 polymer ?
#
loop_
_entity_poly.entity_id
_entity_poly.type
_entity_poly.pdbx_seq_one_letter_code
_entity_poly.pdbx_strand_id
1 'polypeptide(L)'
;MFNYFARNADNLLVAKFMGDTQLGYYDKAYKLALYPEQNLTHVITPVIHPILSEYQDDKAYIYENYMKIVKILSLLGLFVGAYMYFASYEIICMMFGEHWAAAIPCLAMLSLSVWAQVVNSSSGAIFQSLGNTKNLFITGVLSSSTTLIGIVLGIVFGDISTVARNAMISYNINFMISYFMLIKMTFGFSFLKFLKSFIPDVCIAVMVCIAGFLTRYATIDATNIVGITINAVIKLAIMGGVYVIGLILFRQYKYFIEIIHIKKHRK
;
A
#
# COMPACT_ATOMS: atom_id res chain seq x y z
N MET A 1 -11.31 4.12 -20.33
CA MET A 1 -10.14 4.17 -21.23
C MET A 1 -8.97 4.95 -20.63
N PHE A 2 -9.13 6.19 -20.16
CA PHE A 2 -8.03 6.99 -19.61
C PHE A 2 -7.28 6.32 -18.45
N ASN A 3 -8.00 5.73 -17.48
CA ASN A 3 -7.39 4.98 -16.36
C ASN A 3 -6.62 3.73 -16.79
N TYR A 4 -7.03 3.06 -17.86
CA TYR A 4 -6.32 1.91 -18.40
C TYR A 4 -5.01 2.32 -19.06
N PHE A 5 -5.03 3.42 -19.83
CA PHE A 5 -3.82 3.97 -20.44
C PHE A 5 -2.84 4.51 -19.38
N ALA A 6 -3.36 5.21 -18.36
CA ALA A 6 -2.53 5.72 -17.27
C ALA A 6 -1.88 4.61 -16.42
N ARG A 7 -2.59 3.49 -16.21
CA ARG A 7 -2.08 2.32 -15.47
C ARG A 7 -1.09 1.47 -16.27
N ASN A 8 -1.13 1.52 -17.60
CA ASN A 8 -0.19 0.77 -18.45
C ASN A 8 0.86 1.66 -19.12
N ALA A 9 0.76 2.99 -18.94
CA ALA A 9 1.71 3.93 -19.50
C ALA A 9 3.12 3.75 -18.92
N ASP A 10 3.22 3.34 -17.67
CA ASP A 10 4.47 2.97 -17.01
C ASP A 10 5.16 1.81 -17.75
N ASN A 11 4.46 0.72 -17.98
CA ASN A 11 4.98 -0.44 -18.69
C ASN A 11 5.37 -0.11 -20.14
N LEU A 12 4.55 0.68 -20.84
CA LEU A 12 4.85 1.13 -22.21
C LEU A 12 6.10 2.00 -22.26
N LEU A 13 6.26 2.93 -21.32
CA LEU A 13 7.44 3.79 -21.25
C LEU A 13 8.70 3.02 -20.91
N VAL A 14 8.63 2.12 -19.93
CA VAL A 14 9.76 1.27 -19.54
C VAL A 14 10.14 0.36 -20.72
N ALA A 15 9.19 -0.31 -21.38
CA ALA A 15 9.46 -1.13 -22.56
C ALA A 15 10.18 -0.36 -23.65
N LYS A 16 9.66 0.81 -23.99
CA LYS A 16 10.17 1.64 -25.11
C LYS A 16 11.59 2.18 -24.85
N PHE A 17 11.89 2.58 -23.63
CA PHE A 17 13.13 3.29 -23.32
C PHE A 17 14.18 2.46 -22.61
N MET A 18 13.80 1.39 -21.92
CA MET A 18 14.73 0.54 -21.15
C MET A 18 14.80 -0.91 -21.67
N GLY A 19 13.88 -1.29 -22.58
CA GLY A 19 13.85 -2.60 -23.22
C GLY A 19 13.08 -3.66 -22.42
N ASP A 20 12.81 -4.80 -23.11
CA ASP A 20 11.91 -5.85 -22.60
C ASP A 20 12.42 -6.56 -21.34
N THR A 21 13.73 -6.71 -21.19
CA THR A 21 14.34 -7.35 -20.01
C THR A 21 14.09 -6.52 -18.75
N GLN A 22 14.31 -5.20 -18.82
CA GLN A 22 14.08 -4.29 -17.69
C GLN A 22 12.59 -4.18 -17.37
N LEU A 23 11.75 -4.14 -18.41
CA LEU A 23 10.30 -4.20 -18.23
C LEU A 23 9.90 -5.48 -17.49
N GLY A 24 10.48 -6.63 -17.83
CA GLY A 24 10.19 -7.90 -17.17
C GLY A 24 10.46 -7.85 -15.67
N TYR A 25 11.60 -7.29 -15.24
CA TYR A 25 11.94 -7.14 -13.83
C TYR A 25 10.98 -6.20 -13.09
N TYR A 26 10.67 -5.06 -13.70
CA TYR A 26 9.73 -4.09 -13.14
C TYR A 26 8.31 -4.65 -13.01
N ASP A 27 7.78 -5.25 -14.07
CA ASP A 27 6.42 -5.80 -14.12
C ASP A 27 6.19 -6.89 -13.06
N LYS A 28 7.15 -7.79 -12.86
CA LYS A 28 7.08 -8.80 -11.80
C LYS A 28 7.04 -8.18 -10.42
N ALA A 29 7.94 -7.24 -10.14
CA ALA A 29 7.99 -6.53 -8.87
C ALA A 29 6.70 -5.70 -8.64
N TYR A 30 6.22 -5.00 -9.66
CA TYR A 30 5.02 -4.19 -9.62
C TYR A 30 3.76 -5.01 -9.35
N LYS A 31 3.57 -6.13 -10.04
CA LYS A 31 2.44 -7.04 -9.81
C LYS A 31 2.41 -7.58 -8.39
N LEU A 32 3.57 -7.95 -7.83
CA LEU A 32 3.65 -8.37 -6.44
C LEU A 32 3.30 -7.24 -5.48
N ALA A 33 3.79 -6.03 -5.71
CA ALA A 33 3.48 -4.87 -4.86
C ALA A 33 2.01 -4.45 -4.90
N LEU A 34 1.32 -4.70 -6.03
CA LEU A 34 -0.13 -4.45 -6.16
C LEU A 34 -1.01 -5.53 -5.52
N TYR A 35 -0.50 -6.72 -5.32
CA TYR A 35 -1.29 -7.86 -4.83
C TYR A 35 -1.99 -7.59 -3.48
N PRO A 36 -1.34 -6.95 -2.47
CA PRO A 36 -2.00 -6.58 -1.22
C PRO A 36 -3.15 -5.57 -1.42
N GLU A 37 -2.98 -4.56 -2.26
CA GLU A 37 -4.03 -3.59 -2.56
C GLU A 37 -5.27 -4.28 -3.12
N GLN A 38 -5.09 -5.10 -4.15
CA GLN A 38 -6.21 -5.79 -4.82
C GLN A 38 -6.97 -6.69 -3.85
N ASN A 39 -6.27 -7.52 -3.06
CA ASN A 39 -6.92 -8.46 -2.15
C ASN A 39 -7.61 -7.77 -0.97
N LEU A 40 -6.98 -6.77 -0.36
CA LEU A 40 -7.55 -6.06 0.79
C LEU A 40 -8.76 -5.21 0.38
N THR A 41 -8.73 -4.61 -0.81
CA THR A 41 -9.85 -3.83 -1.34
C THR A 41 -11.10 -4.69 -1.55
N HIS A 42 -10.95 -5.89 -2.10
CA HIS A 42 -12.06 -6.82 -2.31
C HIS A 42 -12.75 -7.26 -0.99
N VAL A 43 -12.00 -7.33 0.10
CA VAL A 43 -12.55 -7.70 1.42
C VAL A 43 -13.29 -6.52 2.06
N ILE A 44 -12.84 -5.30 1.85
CA ILE A 44 -13.27 -4.11 2.58
C ILE A 44 -14.38 -3.34 1.86
N THR A 45 -14.34 -3.26 0.54
CA THR A 45 -15.36 -2.55 -0.26
C THR A 45 -16.79 -3.03 0.03
N PRO A 46 -17.10 -4.34 0.15
CA PRO A 46 -18.44 -4.81 0.50
C PRO A 46 -18.91 -4.39 1.91
N VAL A 47 -17.96 -4.11 2.81
CA VAL A 47 -18.30 -3.65 4.18
C VAL A 47 -18.61 -2.15 4.18
N ILE A 48 -17.93 -1.37 3.34
CA ILE A 48 -18.10 0.08 3.24
C ILE A 48 -19.45 0.44 2.58
N HIS A 49 -19.80 -0.23 1.49
CA HIS A 49 -20.93 0.15 0.64
C HIS A 49 -22.26 0.24 1.38
N PRO A 50 -22.65 -0.69 2.26
CA PRO A 50 -23.90 -0.59 3.00
C PRO A 50 -23.93 0.52 4.04
N ILE A 51 -22.79 0.82 4.68
CA ILE A 51 -22.66 1.88 5.68
C ILE A 51 -22.83 3.26 5.02
N LEU A 52 -22.33 3.40 3.79
CA LEU A 52 -22.37 4.66 3.06
C LEU A 52 -23.71 4.96 2.42
N SER A 53 -24.45 3.92 2.00
CA SER A 53 -25.73 4.11 1.30
C SER A 53 -26.87 4.51 2.24
N GLU A 54 -26.81 4.16 3.52
CA GLU A 54 -27.88 4.38 4.50
C GLU A 54 -27.80 5.77 5.18
N TYR A 55 -26.60 6.41 5.19
CA TYR A 55 -26.33 7.66 5.93
C TYR A 55 -25.71 8.75 5.05
N GLN A 56 -26.12 8.86 3.77
CA GLN A 56 -25.52 9.79 2.80
C GLN A 56 -25.54 11.27 3.25
N ASP A 57 -26.50 11.63 4.06
CA ASP A 57 -26.69 13.01 4.53
C ASP A 57 -25.85 13.36 5.78
N ASP A 58 -25.35 12.35 6.52
CA ASP A 58 -24.53 12.57 7.71
C ASP A 58 -23.03 12.35 7.41
N LYS A 59 -22.39 13.42 6.95
CA LYS A 59 -20.94 13.41 6.65
C LYS A 59 -20.07 13.08 7.86
N ALA A 60 -20.51 13.44 9.08
CA ALA A 60 -19.73 13.19 10.28
C ALA A 60 -19.73 11.70 10.62
N TYR A 61 -20.89 11.05 10.54
CA TYR A 61 -21.03 9.62 10.73
C TYR A 61 -20.25 8.81 9.70
N ILE A 62 -20.33 9.21 8.41
CA ILE A 62 -19.57 8.57 7.33
C ILE A 62 -18.07 8.69 7.61
N TYR A 63 -17.60 9.89 7.96
CA TYR A 63 -16.18 10.14 8.24
C TYR A 63 -15.68 9.27 9.39
N GLU A 64 -16.39 9.21 10.51
CA GLU A 64 -15.99 8.43 11.68
C GLU A 64 -15.86 6.94 11.37
N ASN A 65 -16.86 6.36 10.69
CA ASN A 65 -16.82 4.94 10.33
C ASN A 65 -15.78 4.65 9.24
N TYR A 66 -15.61 5.56 8.28
CA TYR A 66 -14.57 5.45 7.27
C TYR A 66 -13.17 5.48 7.89
N MET A 67 -12.94 6.34 8.87
CA MET A 67 -11.66 6.40 9.57
C MET A 67 -11.28 5.08 10.26
N LYS A 68 -12.23 4.30 10.77
CA LYS A 68 -11.96 2.97 11.33
C LYS A 68 -11.40 2.03 10.26
N ILE A 69 -11.97 2.09 9.06
CA ILE A 69 -11.51 1.29 7.91
C ILE A 69 -10.14 1.73 7.44
N VAL A 70 -9.93 3.04 7.29
CA VAL A 70 -8.64 3.63 6.93
C VAL A 70 -7.54 3.19 7.90
N LYS A 71 -7.85 3.14 9.21
CA LYS A 71 -6.91 2.68 10.23
C LYS A 71 -6.52 1.21 10.06
N ILE A 72 -7.47 0.34 9.80
CA ILE A 72 -7.17 -1.09 9.56
C ILE A 72 -6.36 -1.27 8.28
N LEU A 73 -6.74 -0.58 7.20
CA LEU A 73 -5.99 -0.61 5.95
C LEU A 73 -4.56 -0.11 6.14
N SER A 74 -4.39 0.97 6.93
CA SER A 74 -3.07 1.50 7.26
C SER A 74 -2.22 0.50 8.02
N LEU A 75 -2.75 -0.08 9.09
CA LEU A 75 -2.04 -1.06 9.91
C LEU A 75 -1.62 -2.29 9.10
N LEU A 76 -2.54 -2.85 8.31
CA LEU A 76 -2.24 -4.00 7.45
C LEU A 76 -1.26 -3.62 6.34
N GLY A 77 -1.47 -2.50 5.67
CA GLY A 77 -0.62 -2.03 4.58
C GLY A 77 0.81 -1.74 5.03
N LEU A 78 0.98 -1.12 6.20
CA LEU A 78 2.31 -0.84 6.77
C LEU A 78 3.05 -2.14 7.13
N PHE A 79 2.36 -3.12 7.75
CA PHE A 79 2.97 -4.40 8.07
C PHE A 79 3.38 -5.16 6.81
N VAL A 80 2.46 -5.30 5.85
CA VAL A 80 2.72 -6.02 4.59
C VAL A 80 3.83 -5.34 3.79
N GLY A 81 3.81 -4.00 3.68
CA GLY A 81 4.86 -3.25 3.00
C GLY A 81 6.23 -3.43 3.64
N ALA A 82 6.32 -3.35 4.98
CA ALA A 82 7.56 -3.58 5.70
C ALA A 82 8.06 -5.03 5.52
N TYR A 83 7.17 -6.02 5.62
CA TYR A 83 7.54 -7.42 5.39
C TYR A 83 8.07 -7.63 3.97
N MET A 84 7.37 -7.14 2.95
CA MET A 84 7.79 -7.26 1.55
C MET A 84 9.14 -6.56 1.27
N TYR A 85 9.42 -5.47 1.97
CA TYR A 85 10.72 -4.78 1.87
C TYR A 85 11.85 -5.68 2.36
N PHE A 86 11.74 -6.22 3.58
CA PHE A 86 12.79 -7.04 4.20
C PHE A 86 12.86 -8.46 3.65
N ALA A 87 11.78 -8.99 3.11
CA ALA A 87 11.69 -10.31 2.49
C ALA A 87 11.70 -10.27 0.96
N SER A 88 12.08 -9.15 0.33
CA SER A 88 12.06 -8.97 -1.13
C SER A 88 12.89 -10.02 -1.86
N TYR A 89 14.04 -10.41 -1.32
CA TYR A 89 14.89 -11.47 -1.85
C TYR A 89 14.15 -12.81 -1.84
N GLU A 90 13.65 -13.20 -0.68
CA GLU A 90 12.96 -14.47 -0.50
C GLU A 90 11.71 -14.54 -1.39
N ILE A 91 10.91 -13.47 -1.43
CA ILE A 91 9.69 -13.41 -2.24
C ILE A 91 10.00 -13.58 -3.72
N ILE A 92 10.98 -12.85 -4.26
CA ILE A 92 11.35 -12.96 -5.69
C ILE A 92 11.92 -14.33 -6.01
N CYS A 93 12.84 -14.85 -5.19
CA CYS A 93 13.45 -16.13 -5.45
C CYS A 93 12.46 -17.30 -5.32
N MET A 94 11.53 -17.25 -4.36
CA MET A 94 10.47 -18.26 -4.22
C MET A 94 9.47 -18.24 -5.36
N MET A 95 9.08 -17.05 -5.82
CA MET A 95 8.02 -16.90 -6.83
C MET A 95 8.55 -17.11 -8.27
N PHE A 96 9.76 -16.66 -8.55
CA PHE A 96 10.27 -16.58 -9.91
C PHE A 96 11.66 -17.24 -10.09
N GLY A 97 12.37 -17.54 -9.01
CA GLY A 97 13.73 -18.07 -9.04
C GLY A 97 14.82 -17.00 -9.11
N GLU A 98 16.07 -17.43 -8.95
CA GLU A 98 17.25 -16.54 -8.84
C GLU A 98 17.54 -15.73 -10.12
N HIS A 99 17.09 -16.21 -11.28
CA HIS A 99 17.22 -15.48 -12.54
C HIS A 99 16.54 -14.10 -12.52
N TRP A 100 15.63 -13.89 -11.58
CA TRP A 100 14.90 -12.64 -11.41
C TRP A 100 15.48 -11.74 -10.31
N ALA A 101 16.70 -12.00 -9.86
CA ALA A 101 17.35 -11.24 -8.78
C ALA A 101 17.38 -9.72 -9.04
N ALA A 102 17.47 -9.29 -10.31
CA ALA A 102 17.40 -7.87 -10.67
C ALA A 102 16.05 -7.20 -10.35
N ALA A 103 14.96 -7.97 -10.12
CA ALA A 103 13.67 -7.46 -9.68
C ALA A 103 13.61 -7.18 -8.16
N ILE A 104 14.57 -7.69 -7.37
CA ILE A 104 14.57 -7.55 -5.90
C ILE A 104 14.61 -6.08 -5.47
N PRO A 105 15.53 -5.22 -5.98
CA PRO A 105 15.54 -3.81 -5.64
C PRO A 105 14.24 -3.10 -6.02
N CYS A 106 13.63 -3.47 -7.15
CA CYS A 106 12.36 -2.90 -7.58
C CYS A 106 11.23 -3.24 -6.60
N LEU A 107 11.12 -4.52 -6.18
CA LEU A 107 10.13 -4.94 -5.19
C LEU A 107 10.36 -4.24 -3.85
N ALA A 108 11.59 -4.18 -3.37
CA ALA A 108 11.95 -3.50 -2.14
C ALA A 108 11.50 -2.03 -2.16
N MET A 109 11.79 -1.29 -3.24
CA MET A 109 11.36 0.11 -3.35
C MET A 109 9.83 0.24 -3.42
N LEU A 110 9.16 -0.53 -4.28
CA LEU A 110 7.71 -0.46 -4.45
C LEU A 110 6.94 -0.85 -3.18
N SER A 111 7.48 -1.78 -2.38
CA SER A 111 6.85 -2.22 -1.13
C SER A 111 6.66 -1.09 -0.11
N LEU A 112 7.52 -0.06 -0.12
CA LEU A 112 7.39 1.13 0.73
C LEU A 112 6.18 2.01 0.39
N SER A 113 5.52 1.77 -0.74
CA SER A 113 4.27 2.45 -1.11
C SER A 113 3.02 1.60 -0.93
N VAL A 114 3.15 0.32 -0.59
CA VAL A 114 2.01 -0.61 -0.44
C VAL A 114 0.97 -0.06 0.53
N TRP A 115 1.39 0.47 1.69
CA TRP A 115 0.48 1.05 2.66
C TRP A 115 -0.34 2.20 2.08
N ALA A 116 0.31 3.10 1.34
CA ALA A 116 -0.34 4.25 0.73
C ALA A 116 -1.34 3.82 -0.35
N GLN A 117 -0.99 2.83 -1.16
CA GLN A 117 -1.84 2.27 -2.20
C GLN A 117 -3.06 1.55 -1.60
N VAL A 118 -2.83 0.69 -0.60
CA VAL A 118 -3.90 -0.03 0.12
C VAL A 118 -4.90 0.95 0.75
N VAL A 119 -4.43 1.98 1.44
CA VAL A 119 -5.31 2.98 2.04
C VAL A 119 -6.03 3.78 0.95
N ASN A 120 -5.32 4.21 -0.10
CA ASN A 120 -5.86 5.04 -1.17
C ASN A 120 -6.94 4.32 -2.01
N SER A 121 -6.87 3.00 -2.12
CA SER A 121 -7.84 2.20 -2.89
C SER A 121 -9.28 2.39 -2.43
N SER A 122 -9.50 2.71 -1.15
CA SER A 122 -10.83 2.95 -0.58
C SER A 122 -11.38 4.36 -0.84
N SER A 123 -10.55 5.33 -1.21
CA SER A 123 -10.93 6.74 -1.33
C SER A 123 -11.94 7.00 -2.46
N GLY A 124 -11.79 6.28 -3.58
CA GLY A 124 -12.65 6.45 -4.75
C GLY A 124 -14.13 6.15 -4.48
N ALA A 125 -14.41 5.10 -3.71
CA ALA A 125 -15.77 4.73 -3.32
C ALA A 125 -16.43 5.83 -2.45
N ILE A 126 -15.65 6.48 -1.59
CA ILE A 126 -16.13 7.56 -0.72
C ILE A 126 -16.45 8.82 -1.53
N PHE A 127 -15.61 9.22 -2.47
CA PHE A 127 -15.93 10.35 -3.36
C PHE A 127 -17.23 10.12 -4.11
N GLN A 128 -17.45 8.89 -4.60
CA GLN A 128 -18.68 8.53 -5.33
C GLN A 128 -19.90 8.56 -4.43
N SER A 129 -19.83 8.00 -3.22
CA SER A 129 -20.97 7.97 -2.29
C SER A 129 -21.38 9.36 -1.81
N LEU A 130 -20.43 10.29 -1.70
CA LEU A 130 -20.69 11.70 -1.37
C LEU A 130 -21.08 12.55 -2.59
N GLY A 131 -21.26 11.94 -3.78
CA GLY A 131 -21.63 12.63 -5.01
C GLY A 131 -20.56 13.60 -5.53
N ASN A 132 -19.32 13.57 -4.97
CA ASN A 132 -18.27 14.53 -5.31
C ASN A 132 -17.37 14.01 -6.44
N THR A 133 -18.00 13.76 -7.59
CA THR A 133 -17.31 13.27 -8.82
C THR A 133 -16.29 14.25 -9.38
N LYS A 134 -16.49 15.56 -9.14
CA LYS A 134 -15.54 16.60 -9.56
C LYS A 134 -14.19 16.45 -8.84
N ASN A 135 -14.21 16.33 -7.52
CA ASN A 135 -12.97 16.13 -6.73
C ASN A 135 -12.32 14.78 -7.03
N LEU A 136 -13.11 13.73 -7.28
CA LEU A 136 -12.61 12.43 -7.73
C LEU A 136 -11.85 12.57 -9.07
N PHE A 137 -12.42 13.27 -10.04
CA PHE A 137 -11.78 13.50 -11.35
C PHE A 137 -10.47 14.28 -11.21
N ILE A 138 -10.49 15.40 -10.47
CA ILE A 138 -9.29 16.23 -10.22
C ILE A 138 -8.20 15.38 -9.55
N THR A 139 -8.56 14.62 -8.53
CA THR A 139 -7.63 13.72 -7.83
C THR A 139 -7.03 12.69 -8.79
N GLY A 140 -7.84 12.10 -9.65
CA GLY A 140 -7.39 11.13 -10.65
C GLY A 140 -6.39 11.75 -11.65
N VAL A 141 -6.66 12.94 -12.14
CA VAL A 141 -5.75 13.66 -13.06
C VAL A 141 -4.43 13.99 -12.38
N LEU A 142 -4.47 14.57 -11.17
CA LEU A 142 -3.27 14.92 -10.42
C LEU A 142 -2.42 13.68 -10.10
N SER A 143 -3.06 12.60 -9.63
CA SER A 143 -2.36 11.35 -9.30
C SER A 143 -1.72 10.70 -10.53
N SER A 144 -2.44 10.64 -11.65
CA SER A 144 -1.89 10.11 -12.90
C SER A 144 -0.72 10.93 -13.42
N SER A 145 -0.84 12.27 -13.37
CA SER A 145 0.25 13.17 -13.78
C SER A 145 1.50 13.01 -12.91
N THR A 146 1.32 12.94 -11.58
CA THR A 146 2.42 12.72 -10.63
C THR A 146 3.14 11.41 -10.91
N THR A 147 2.39 10.33 -11.14
CA THR A 147 2.97 9.00 -11.44
C THR A 147 3.74 9.01 -12.76
N LEU A 148 3.16 9.59 -13.83
CA LEU A 148 3.83 9.69 -15.13
C LEU A 148 5.13 10.50 -15.04
N ILE A 149 5.11 11.64 -14.36
CA ILE A 149 6.30 12.47 -14.15
C ILE A 149 7.37 11.66 -13.40
N GLY A 150 7.00 10.96 -12.32
CA GLY A 150 7.94 10.15 -11.55
C GLY A 150 8.60 9.05 -12.38
N ILE A 151 7.84 8.36 -13.22
CA ILE A 151 8.34 7.30 -14.10
C ILE A 151 9.28 7.88 -15.16
N VAL A 152 8.88 8.96 -15.83
CA VAL A 152 9.73 9.64 -16.84
C VAL A 152 11.05 10.09 -16.23
N LEU A 153 11.02 10.72 -15.04
CA LEU A 153 12.24 11.09 -14.32
C LEU A 153 13.10 9.87 -13.97
N GLY A 154 12.49 8.75 -13.59
CA GLY A 154 13.20 7.50 -13.32
C GLY A 154 13.92 6.93 -14.55
N ILE A 155 13.25 6.99 -15.71
CA ILE A 155 13.80 6.52 -17.00
C ILE A 155 14.95 7.42 -17.46
N VAL A 156 14.79 8.76 -17.35
CA VAL A 156 15.79 9.72 -17.85
C VAL A 156 17.05 9.75 -16.99
N PHE A 157 16.91 9.62 -15.67
CA PHE A 157 18.01 9.86 -14.73
C PHE A 157 18.56 8.60 -14.07
N GLY A 158 18.07 7.42 -14.40
CA GLY A 158 18.54 6.23 -13.71
C GLY A 158 18.23 4.90 -14.39
N ASP A 159 18.33 3.87 -13.59
CA ASP A 159 18.05 2.47 -13.92
C ASP A 159 16.61 2.07 -13.52
N ILE A 160 16.29 0.80 -13.71
CA ILE A 160 14.94 0.28 -13.38
C ILE A 160 14.62 0.39 -11.87
N SER A 161 15.62 0.32 -11.00
CA SER A 161 15.45 0.51 -9.56
C SER A 161 15.11 1.98 -9.23
N THR A 162 15.66 2.93 -10.01
CA THR A 162 15.32 4.35 -9.91
C THR A 162 13.89 4.61 -10.38
N VAL A 163 13.42 3.94 -11.43
CA VAL A 163 12.01 3.98 -11.85
C VAL A 163 11.10 3.50 -10.70
N ALA A 164 11.43 2.35 -10.10
CA ALA A 164 10.67 1.79 -8.98
C ALA A 164 10.65 2.74 -7.76
N ARG A 165 11.79 3.37 -7.45
CA ARG A 165 11.89 4.38 -6.38
C ARG A 165 11.04 5.62 -6.66
N ASN A 166 11.08 6.15 -7.88
CA ASN A 166 10.28 7.33 -8.24
C ASN A 166 8.77 6.99 -8.29
N ALA A 167 8.41 5.79 -8.74
CA ALA A 167 7.03 5.30 -8.66
C ALA A 167 6.56 5.22 -7.20
N MET A 168 7.37 4.68 -6.30
CA MET A 168 7.09 4.64 -4.86
C MET A 168 6.85 6.04 -4.29
N ILE A 169 7.71 7.01 -4.60
CA ILE A 169 7.54 8.41 -4.16
C ILE A 169 6.21 8.96 -4.69
N SER A 170 5.92 8.74 -5.97
CA SER A 170 4.69 9.19 -6.61
C SER A 170 3.43 8.61 -5.94
N TYR A 171 3.41 7.32 -5.59
CA TYR A 171 2.27 6.69 -4.88
C TYR A 171 2.06 7.27 -3.48
N ASN A 172 3.14 7.59 -2.75
CA ASN A 172 3.01 8.27 -1.46
C ASN A 172 2.51 9.72 -1.62
N ILE A 173 2.94 10.44 -2.65
CA ILE A 173 2.40 11.78 -2.99
C ILE A 173 0.91 11.67 -3.38
N ASN A 174 0.54 10.66 -4.17
CA ASN A 174 -0.85 10.43 -4.58
C ASN A 174 -1.76 10.18 -3.37
N PHE A 175 -1.29 9.45 -2.36
CA PHE A 175 -1.99 9.32 -1.09
C PHE A 175 -2.24 10.69 -0.43
N MET A 176 -1.23 11.55 -0.35
CA MET A 176 -1.36 12.90 0.22
C MET A 176 -2.36 13.75 -0.56
N ILE A 177 -2.30 13.74 -1.89
CA ILE A 177 -3.24 14.47 -2.77
C ILE A 177 -4.67 13.97 -2.56
N SER A 178 -4.88 12.65 -2.65
CA SER A 178 -6.21 12.04 -2.55
C SER A 178 -6.87 12.34 -1.21
N TYR A 179 -6.13 12.16 -0.12
CA TYR A 179 -6.69 12.39 1.22
C TYR A 179 -6.80 13.86 1.58
N PHE A 180 -5.95 14.72 1.05
CA PHE A 180 -6.17 16.17 1.16
C PHE A 180 -7.48 16.58 0.49
N MET A 181 -7.73 16.11 -0.73
CA MET A 181 -8.95 16.39 -1.46
C MET A 181 -10.19 15.78 -0.78
N LEU A 182 -10.05 14.56 -0.24
CA LEU A 182 -11.15 13.87 0.43
C LEU A 182 -11.47 14.53 1.78
N ILE A 183 -10.48 14.68 2.66
CA ILE A 183 -10.70 15.11 4.05
C ILE A 183 -10.99 16.60 4.13
N LYS A 184 -10.19 17.44 3.45
CA LYS A 184 -10.35 18.89 3.55
C LYS A 184 -11.40 19.44 2.58
N MET A 185 -11.35 19.03 1.31
CA MET A 185 -12.19 19.64 0.27
C MET A 185 -13.58 18.99 0.17
N THR A 186 -13.73 17.72 0.54
CA THR A 186 -15.02 17.00 0.44
C THR A 186 -15.73 16.91 1.78
N PHE A 187 -15.05 16.46 2.83
CA PHE A 187 -15.63 16.37 4.17
C PHE A 187 -15.62 17.71 4.93
N GLY A 188 -14.65 18.59 4.67
CA GLY A 188 -14.48 19.87 5.40
C GLY A 188 -13.73 19.72 6.73
N PHE A 189 -13.11 18.55 6.99
CA PHE A 189 -12.37 18.31 8.23
C PHE A 189 -10.89 18.69 8.13
N SER A 190 -10.21 18.75 9.28
CA SER A 190 -8.81 19.11 9.37
C SER A 190 -7.91 17.98 8.87
N PHE A 191 -7.18 18.24 7.78
CA PHE A 191 -6.20 17.29 7.23
C PHE A 191 -5.04 17.00 8.21
N LEU A 192 -4.65 18.00 9.03
CA LEU A 192 -3.60 17.79 10.03
C LEU A 192 -4.04 16.83 11.15
N LYS A 193 -5.32 16.89 11.59
CA LYS A 193 -5.86 15.93 12.55
C LYS A 193 -5.90 14.52 11.95
N PHE A 194 -6.24 14.40 10.67
CA PHE A 194 -6.19 13.14 9.93
C PHE A 194 -4.78 12.57 9.93
N LEU A 195 -3.75 13.34 9.56
CA LEU A 195 -2.36 12.87 9.56
C LEU A 195 -1.89 12.46 10.97
N LYS A 196 -2.24 13.24 12.01
CA LYS A 196 -1.88 12.88 13.38
C LYS A 196 -2.49 11.56 13.84
N SER A 197 -3.61 11.13 13.27
CA SER A 197 -4.22 9.85 13.61
C SER A 197 -3.32 8.65 13.25
N PHE A 198 -2.40 8.79 12.30
CA PHE A 198 -1.48 7.73 11.89
C PHE A 198 -0.22 7.61 12.77
N ILE A 199 -0.01 8.51 13.73
CA ILE A 199 1.19 8.46 14.59
C ILE A 199 1.36 7.08 15.26
N PRO A 200 0.34 6.45 15.88
CA PRO A 200 0.50 5.12 16.45
C PRO A 200 0.84 4.05 15.41
N ASP A 201 0.27 4.14 14.20
CA ASP A 201 0.50 3.19 13.11
C ASP A 201 1.96 3.27 12.62
N VAL A 202 2.48 4.51 12.50
CA VAL A 202 3.88 4.76 12.14
C VAL A 202 4.82 4.26 13.24
N CYS A 203 4.49 4.44 14.52
CA CYS A 203 5.29 3.89 15.62
C CYS A 203 5.38 2.36 15.54
N ILE A 204 4.25 1.69 15.27
CA ILE A 204 4.22 0.24 15.07
C ILE A 204 5.07 -0.16 13.85
N ALA A 205 4.94 0.57 12.73
CA ALA A 205 5.72 0.31 11.53
C ALA A 205 7.22 0.46 11.77
N VAL A 206 7.65 1.48 12.54
CA VAL A 206 9.06 1.64 12.93
C VAL A 206 9.55 0.45 13.76
N MET A 207 8.76 -0.02 14.74
CA MET A 207 9.11 -1.22 15.52
C MET A 207 9.27 -2.45 14.62
N VAL A 208 8.36 -2.66 13.67
CA VAL A 208 8.42 -3.76 12.70
C VAL A 208 9.64 -3.62 11.78
N CYS A 209 9.98 -2.41 11.33
CA CYS A 209 11.18 -2.16 10.53
C CYS A 209 12.47 -2.44 11.31
N ILE A 210 12.54 -2.07 12.58
CA ILE A 210 13.69 -2.41 13.44
C ILE A 210 13.80 -3.93 13.58
N ALA A 211 12.69 -4.62 13.83
CA ALA A 211 12.67 -6.08 13.86
C ALA A 211 13.12 -6.68 12.54
N GLY A 212 12.62 -6.17 11.39
CA GLY A 212 13.03 -6.59 10.06
C GLY A 212 14.53 -6.41 9.80
N PHE A 213 15.11 -5.30 10.27
CA PHE A 213 16.57 -5.10 10.18
C PHE A 213 17.34 -6.12 11.02
N LEU A 214 16.84 -6.45 12.21
CA LEU A 214 17.47 -7.42 13.11
C LEU A 214 17.35 -8.86 12.59
N THR A 215 16.37 -9.18 11.74
CA THR A 215 16.23 -10.54 11.18
C THR A 215 17.43 -10.99 10.37
N ARG A 216 18.23 -10.05 9.82
CA ARG A 216 19.48 -10.38 9.11
C ARG A 216 20.47 -11.19 9.97
N TYR A 217 20.40 -11.09 11.29
CA TYR A 217 21.22 -11.88 12.21
C TYR A 217 20.62 -13.25 12.54
N ALA A 218 19.35 -13.46 12.25
CA ALA A 218 18.63 -14.70 12.53
C ALA A 218 18.45 -15.57 11.28
N THR A 219 18.73 -15.03 10.08
CA THR A 219 18.61 -15.78 8.82
C THR A 219 19.84 -16.64 8.57
N ILE A 220 19.61 -17.78 7.90
CA ILE A 220 20.63 -18.77 7.55
C ILE A 220 21.12 -18.46 6.13
N ASP A 221 22.40 -18.66 5.88
CA ASP A 221 22.93 -18.62 4.51
C ASP A 221 22.33 -19.81 3.72
N ALA A 222 21.37 -19.54 2.87
CA ALA A 222 20.63 -20.54 2.16
C ALA A 222 20.68 -20.29 0.66
N THR A 223 21.19 -21.26 -0.07
CA THR A 223 21.22 -21.29 -1.55
C THR A 223 20.13 -22.13 -2.15
N ASN A 224 19.39 -22.90 -1.33
CA ASN A 224 18.30 -23.74 -1.80
C ASN A 224 16.94 -23.16 -1.44
N ILE A 225 15.91 -23.55 -2.20
CA ILE A 225 14.53 -23.05 -2.05
C ILE A 225 13.98 -23.30 -0.64
N VAL A 226 14.36 -24.40 0.01
CA VAL A 226 13.91 -24.73 1.37
C VAL A 226 14.47 -23.74 2.38
N GLY A 227 15.76 -23.42 2.31
CA GLY A 227 16.39 -22.45 3.21
C GLY A 227 15.85 -21.01 2.97
N ILE A 228 15.61 -20.62 1.72
CA ILE A 228 14.98 -19.34 1.38
C ILE A 228 13.58 -19.27 2.00
N THR A 229 12.80 -20.36 1.90
CA THR A 229 11.46 -20.43 2.51
C THR A 229 11.53 -20.32 4.04
N ILE A 230 12.46 -21.01 4.68
CA ILE A 230 12.68 -20.94 6.11
C ILE A 230 13.00 -19.49 6.52
N ASN A 231 13.87 -18.81 5.82
CA ASN A 231 14.21 -17.42 6.08
C ASN A 231 12.99 -16.48 5.96
N ALA A 232 12.15 -16.67 4.94
CA ALA A 232 10.91 -15.92 4.79
C ALA A 232 9.98 -16.12 5.98
N VAL A 233 9.82 -17.37 6.45
CA VAL A 233 9.00 -17.71 7.62
C VAL A 233 9.57 -17.14 8.91
N ILE A 234 10.88 -17.21 9.13
CA ILE A 234 11.55 -16.61 10.29
C ILE A 234 11.30 -15.10 10.33
N LYS A 235 11.50 -14.39 9.19
CA LYS A 235 11.22 -12.97 9.08
C LYS A 235 9.76 -12.66 9.40
N LEU A 236 8.83 -13.44 8.85
CA LEU A 236 7.40 -13.28 9.10
C LEU A 236 7.05 -13.50 10.59
N ALA A 237 7.62 -14.52 11.23
CA ALA A 237 7.36 -14.82 12.63
C ALA A 237 7.89 -13.71 13.56
N ILE A 238 9.13 -13.24 13.35
CA ILE A 238 9.75 -12.18 14.16
C ILE A 238 9.01 -10.84 13.95
N MET A 239 8.83 -10.42 12.71
CA MET A 239 8.17 -9.15 12.39
C MET A 239 6.68 -9.19 12.79
N GLY A 240 6.00 -10.33 12.57
CA GLY A 240 4.61 -10.54 12.98
C GLY A 240 4.43 -10.53 14.50
N GLY A 241 5.34 -11.14 15.25
CA GLY A 241 5.34 -11.09 16.72
C GLY A 241 5.48 -9.65 17.23
N VAL A 242 6.43 -8.87 16.69
CA VAL A 242 6.62 -7.47 17.06
C VAL A 242 5.41 -6.62 16.65
N TYR A 243 4.81 -6.90 15.48
CA TYR A 243 3.59 -6.23 15.04
C TYR A 243 2.43 -6.45 16.02
N VAL A 244 2.19 -7.69 16.45
CA VAL A 244 1.15 -8.01 17.45
C VAL A 244 1.41 -7.31 18.78
N ILE A 245 2.65 -7.31 19.26
CA ILE A 245 3.05 -6.57 20.47
C ILE A 245 2.74 -5.06 20.29
N GLY A 246 3.09 -4.48 19.14
CA GLY A 246 2.80 -3.09 18.81
C GLY A 246 1.30 -2.78 18.81
N LEU A 247 0.47 -3.65 18.22
CA LEU A 247 -0.99 -3.51 18.24
C LEU A 247 -1.55 -3.49 19.67
N ILE A 248 -1.02 -4.32 20.56
CA ILE A 248 -1.45 -4.39 21.96
C ILE A 248 -0.98 -3.14 22.71
N LEU A 249 0.29 -2.75 22.56
CA LEU A 249 0.90 -1.60 23.24
C LEU A 249 0.18 -0.28 22.92
N PHE A 250 -0.10 -0.05 21.65
CA PHE A 250 -0.80 1.15 21.17
C PHE A 250 -2.32 1.00 21.15
N ARG A 251 -2.86 -0.12 21.65
CA ARG A 251 -4.30 -0.44 21.70
C ARG A 251 -5.01 -0.38 20.35
N GLN A 252 -4.29 -0.56 19.25
CA GLN A 252 -4.83 -0.49 17.89
C GLN A 252 -5.65 -1.74 17.52
N TYR A 253 -5.52 -2.86 18.26
CA TYR A 253 -6.34 -4.06 18.09
C TYR A 253 -7.85 -3.81 18.23
N LYS A 254 -8.26 -2.72 18.90
CA LYS A 254 -9.67 -2.34 19.06
C LYS A 254 -10.37 -2.12 17.72
N TYR A 255 -9.71 -1.54 16.74
CA TYR A 255 -10.28 -1.33 15.41
C TYR A 255 -10.67 -2.64 14.73
N PHE A 256 -9.86 -3.69 14.90
CA PHE A 256 -10.16 -5.02 14.37
C PHE A 256 -11.37 -5.66 15.07
N ILE A 257 -11.49 -5.51 16.38
CA ILE A 257 -12.64 -6.03 17.16
C ILE A 257 -13.94 -5.31 16.77
N GLU A 258 -13.92 -3.98 16.64
CA GLU A 258 -15.10 -3.19 16.28
C GLU A 258 -15.68 -3.61 14.94
N ILE A 259 -14.85 -3.87 13.91
CA ILE A 259 -15.35 -4.33 12.61
C ILE A 259 -15.97 -5.72 12.68
N ILE A 260 -15.41 -6.62 13.50
CA ILE A 260 -16.00 -7.96 13.70
C ILE A 260 -17.38 -7.86 14.34
N HIS A 261 -17.55 -6.96 15.30
CA HIS A 261 -18.85 -6.73 15.95
C HIS A 261 -19.90 -6.14 14.99
N ILE A 262 -19.52 -5.19 14.12
CA ILE A 262 -20.43 -4.64 13.10
C ILE A 262 -20.97 -5.76 12.19
N LYS A 263 -20.14 -6.74 11.83
CA LYS A 263 -20.57 -7.88 11.00
C LYS A 263 -21.50 -8.86 11.73
N LYS A 264 -21.41 -8.97 13.06
CA LYS A 264 -22.19 -9.92 13.87
C LYS A 264 -23.62 -9.42 14.17
N HIS A 265 -23.83 -8.12 14.25
CA HIS A 265 -25.15 -7.52 14.47
C HIS A 265 -26.04 -7.45 13.21
N ARG A 266 -25.51 -7.85 12.04
CA ARG A 266 -26.23 -7.89 10.76
C ARG A 266 -26.65 -9.30 10.29
N LYS A 267 -26.36 -10.36 11.07
CA LYS A 267 -26.94 -11.70 10.88
C LYS A 267 -28.08 -11.90 11.86
#